data_45c2c5f639e5dfc1311c2e499f1d35e4
#
_entry.id   45c2c5f639e5dfc1311c2e499f1d35e4
#
_cell.length_a   1.000
_cell.length_b   1.000
_cell.length_c   1.000
_cell.angle_alpha   90.00
_cell.angle_beta   90.00
_cell.angle_gamma   90.00
#
_symmetry.space_group_name_H-M   'P 1'
#
loop_
_entity.id
_entity.type
_entity.pdbx_description
1 polymer ?
#
loop_
_entity_poly.entity_id
_entity_poly.type
_entity_poly.pdbx_seq_one_letter_code
_entity_poly.pdbx_strand_id
1 'polypeptide(L)'
;MLAINAINELKKRSNKSQAILAQRFFKTAKGEYGYGDVFIGVRVPVIRQIARKYQLLSLSEIEKLTSSKLHEVRLCGLVIITMQYKRAKGEAAQKRLFDFYLKQIKRGRVNNWDLVDVTAPIMGGYLIPRSDSKQLLKKLARSKDLWQRRSAILFTFAYIRKRELKPTITIVKMLLDDKHDLIQKASGWALREVGKKNISLLRNFLKENSPKMGRTSLRYAIEKLPKAERKKWLDLK
;
A
#
# COMPACT_ATOMS: atom_id res chain seq x y z
N MET A 1 -16.10 10.16 -21.03
CA MET A 1 -16.53 9.28 -19.92
C MET A 1 -16.60 10.09 -18.64
N LEU A 2 -17.58 9.83 -17.77
CA LEU A 2 -17.77 10.56 -16.51
C LEU A 2 -17.69 9.61 -15.31
N ALA A 3 -17.20 10.10 -14.18
CA ALA A 3 -17.08 9.34 -12.92
C ALA A 3 -18.42 8.78 -12.45
N ILE A 4 -19.51 9.53 -12.66
CA ILE A 4 -20.85 9.11 -12.22
C ILE A 4 -21.28 7.77 -12.88
N ASN A 5 -20.85 7.52 -14.11
CA ASN A 5 -21.17 6.27 -14.79
C ASN A 5 -20.50 5.06 -14.12
N ALA A 6 -19.22 5.22 -13.72
CA ALA A 6 -18.51 4.18 -12.96
C ALA A 6 -19.12 3.98 -11.57
N ILE A 7 -19.50 5.07 -10.88
CA ILE A 7 -20.16 5.01 -9.57
C ILE A 7 -21.49 4.26 -9.66
N ASN A 8 -22.32 4.58 -10.67
CA ASN A 8 -23.61 3.91 -10.86
C ASN A 8 -23.46 2.42 -11.18
N GLU A 9 -22.44 2.07 -11.98
CA GLU A 9 -22.14 0.67 -12.31
C GLU A 9 -21.67 -0.10 -11.07
N LEU A 10 -20.85 0.50 -10.20
CA LEU A 10 -20.47 -0.09 -8.91
C LEU A 10 -21.68 -0.27 -8.00
N LYS A 11 -22.54 0.75 -7.86
CA LYS A 11 -23.76 0.67 -7.05
C LYS A 11 -24.72 -0.42 -7.53
N LYS A 12 -24.88 -0.61 -8.84
CA LYS A 12 -25.69 -1.72 -9.41
C LYS A 12 -25.15 -3.11 -9.05
N ARG A 13 -23.87 -3.23 -8.71
CA ARG A 13 -23.22 -4.48 -8.29
C ARG A 13 -23.05 -4.59 -6.77
N SER A 14 -23.68 -3.70 -6.01
CA SER A 14 -23.65 -3.72 -4.55
C SER A 14 -24.29 -4.99 -3.99
N ASN A 15 -23.77 -5.44 -2.82
CA ASN A 15 -24.30 -6.58 -2.09
C ASN A 15 -24.26 -6.29 -0.59
N LYS A 16 -25.42 -6.19 0.04
CA LYS A 16 -25.55 -5.80 1.45
C LYS A 16 -24.85 -6.76 2.43
N SER A 17 -24.94 -8.06 2.21
CA SER A 17 -24.28 -9.03 3.08
C SER A 17 -22.74 -8.95 2.96
N GLN A 18 -22.22 -8.77 1.75
CA GLN A 18 -20.78 -8.57 1.53
C GLN A 18 -20.30 -7.23 2.12
N ALA A 19 -21.12 -6.18 2.08
CA ALA A 19 -20.78 -4.89 2.69
C ALA A 19 -20.60 -5.02 4.21
N ILE A 20 -21.49 -5.74 4.89
CA ILE A 20 -21.39 -6.00 6.34
C ILE A 20 -20.12 -6.77 6.68
N LEU A 21 -19.80 -7.81 5.90
CA LEU A 21 -18.57 -8.59 6.08
C LEU A 21 -17.32 -7.73 5.85
N ALA A 22 -17.34 -6.90 4.81
CA ALA A 22 -16.24 -5.98 4.51
C ALA A 22 -16.01 -4.98 5.64
N GLN A 23 -17.07 -4.36 6.17
CA GLN A 23 -16.94 -3.43 7.30
C GLN A 23 -16.25 -4.04 8.52
N ARG A 24 -16.60 -5.28 8.89
CA ARG A 24 -15.93 -6.01 9.98
C ARG A 24 -14.47 -6.32 9.64
N PHE A 25 -14.21 -6.80 8.44
CA PHE A 25 -12.87 -7.17 8.00
C PHE A 25 -11.91 -5.98 7.93
N PHE A 26 -12.39 -4.83 7.45
CA PHE A 26 -11.64 -3.59 7.33
C PHE A 26 -11.67 -2.72 8.59
N LYS A 27 -12.25 -3.23 9.67
CA LYS A 27 -12.26 -2.59 10.99
C LYS A 27 -12.75 -1.14 10.95
N THR A 28 -14.05 -0.96 10.65
CA THR A 28 -14.66 0.36 10.48
C THR A 28 -15.42 0.86 11.70
N ALA A 29 -15.41 0.13 12.81
CA ALA A 29 -16.03 0.54 14.06
C ALA A 29 -15.30 1.73 14.70
N LYS A 30 -15.98 2.41 15.62
CA LYS A 30 -15.40 3.56 16.35
C LYS A 30 -14.11 3.18 17.06
N GLY A 31 -13.03 3.96 16.84
CA GLY A 31 -11.71 3.70 17.42
C GLY A 31 -10.84 2.75 16.60
N GLU A 32 -11.34 2.16 15.52
CA GLU A 32 -10.58 1.30 14.63
C GLU A 32 -9.96 2.09 13.46
N TYR A 33 -8.95 1.52 12.80
CA TYR A 33 -8.18 2.21 11.76
C TYR A 33 -8.97 2.54 10.48
N GLY A 34 -10.05 1.82 10.21
CA GLY A 34 -10.95 2.05 9.08
C GLY A 34 -12.20 2.85 9.44
N TYR A 35 -12.26 3.46 10.63
CA TYR A 35 -13.43 4.21 11.08
C TYR A 35 -13.89 5.23 10.06
N GLY A 36 -15.20 5.23 9.79
CA GLY A 36 -15.82 6.12 8.82
C GLY A 36 -15.84 5.63 7.37
N ASP A 37 -15.18 4.50 7.06
CA ASP A 37 -15.28 3.87 5.74
C ASP A 37 -16.64 3.21 5.55
N VAL A 38 -17.23 3.43 4.37
CA VAL A 38 -18.53 2.86 3.98
C VAL A 38 -18.32 1.90 2.82
N PHE A 39 -18.77 0.66 2.98
CA PHE A 39 -18.68 -0.38 1.97
C PHE A 39 -20.04 -0.65 1.32
N ILE A 40 -20.03 -0.95 0.03
CA ILE A 40 -21.22 -1.38 -0.74
C ILE A 40 -21.17 -2.86 -1.13
N GLY A 41 -20.08 -3.57 -0.80
CA GLY A 41 -19.94 -5.01 -0.95
C GLY A 41 -19.63 -5.47 -2.38
N VAL A 42 -18.93 -4.65 -3.17
CA VAL A 42 -18.47 -5.02 -4.51
C VAL A 42 -17.11 -5.70 -4.45
N ARG A 43 -17.02 -6.94 -4.96
CA ARG A 43 -15.75 -7.70 -4.94
C ARG A 43 -14.68 -7.08 -5.83
N VAL A 44 -13.41 -7.18 -5.40
CA VAL A 44 -12.25 -6.60 -6.11
C VAL A 44 -12.15 -6.98 -7.60
N PRO A 45 -12.43 -8.23 -8.04
CA PRO A 45 -12.43 -8.55 -9.47
C PRO A 45 -13.41 -7.71 -10.29
N VAL A 46 -14.60 -7.45 -9.75
CA VAL A 46 -15.64 -6.61 -10.39
C VAL A 46 -15.18 -5.15 -10.43
N ILE A 47 -14.60 -4.64 -9.32
CA ILE A 47 -14.03 -3.28 -9.27
C ILE A 47 -12.96 -3.11 -10.35
N ARG A 48 -12.07 -4.10 -10.51
CA ARG A 48 -11.03 -4.07 -11.55
C ARG A 48 -11.59 -4.14 -12.96
N GLN A 49 -12.68 -4.87 -13.19
CA GLN A 49 -13.37 -4.91 -14.47
C GLN A 49 -13.94 -3.53 -14.81
N ILE A 50 -14.63 -2.89 -13.88
CA ILE A 50 -15.19 -1.54 -14.04
C ILE A 50 -14.05 -0.52 -14.23
N ALA A 51 -13.00 -0.56 -13.42
CA ALA A 51 -11.83 0.30 -13.57
C ALA A 51 -11.21 0.19 -14.99
N ARG A 52 -11.16 -1.01 -15.56
CA ARG A 52 -10.65 -1.25 -16.92
C ARG A 52 -11.54 -0.60 -17.98
N LYS A 53 -12.86 -0.68 -17.81
CA LYS A 53 -13.83 -0.02 -18.70
C LYS A 53 -13.66 1.50 -18.68
N TYR A 54 -13.42 2.08 -17.51
CA TYR A 54 -13.31 3.52 -17.29
C TYR A 54 -11.86 4.04 -17.22
N GLN A 55 -10.89 3.29 -17.68
CA GLN A 55 -9.46 3.61 -17.54
C GLN A 55 -9.00 4.90 -18.24
N LEU A 56 -9.81 5.47 -19.14
CA LEU A 56 -9.52 6.71 -19.87
C LEU A 56 -10.13 7.96 -19.21
N LEU A 57 -10.66 7.85 -17.99
CA LEU A 57 -11.15 9.02 -17.24
C LEU A 57 -10.04 10.05 -17.04
N SER A 58 -10.39 11.34 -17.14
CA SER A 58 -9.49 12.43 -16.80
C SER A 58 -9.15 12.44 -15.30
N LEU A 59 -8.04 13.09 -14.91
CA LEU A 59 -7.68 13.19 -13.49
C LEU A 59 -8.76 13.89 -12.65
N SER A 60 -9.49 14.86 -13.23
CA SER A 60 -10.61 15.53 -12.56
C SER A 60 -11.76 14.55 -12.28
N GLU A 61 -12.07 13.68 -13.21
CA GLU A 61 -13.09 12.64 -13.00
C GLU A 61 -12.61 11.56 -12.02
N ILE A 62 -11.34 11.15 -12.08
CA ILE A 62 -10.75 10.22 -11.10
C ILE A 62 -10.73 10.83 -9.70
N GLU A 63 -10.54 12.15 -9.59
CA GLU A 63 -10.61 12.84 -8.29
C GLU A 63 -12.01 12.72 -7.65
N LYS A 64 -13.09 12.76 -8.45
CA LYS A 64 -14.46 12.52 -7.96
C LYS A 64 -14.61 11.10 -7.39
N LEU A 65 -14.00 10.09 -8.04
CA LEU A 65 -14.00 8.71 -7.53
C LEU A 65 -13.21 8.61 -6.22
N THR A 66 -11.99 9.15 -6.19
CA THR A 66 -11.13 9.05 -5.01
C THR A 66 -11.59 9.90 -3.83
N SER A 67 -12.51 10.85 -4.05
CA SER A 67 -13.14 11.67 -3.02
C SER A 67 -14.41 11.05 -2.43
N SER A 68 -14.84 9.91 -2.94
CA SER A 68 -16.08 9.25 -2.49
C SER A 68 -15.96 8.77 -1.04
N LYS A 69 -17.08 8.82 -0.31
CA LYS A 69 -17.20 8.14 0.99
C LYS A 69 -17.21 6.61 0.84
N LEU A 70 -17.59 6.10 -0.34
CA LEU A 70 -17.66 4.67 -0.62
C LEU A 70 -16.27 4.12 -0.92
N HIS A 71 -15.85 3.11 -0.14
CA HIS A 71 -14.52 2.51 -0.23
C HIS A 71 -14.23 1.95 -1.63
N GLU A 72 -15.15 1.15 -2.18
CA GLU A 72 -14.95 0.51 -3.49
C GLU A 72 -14.90 1.51 -4.64
N VAL A 73 -15.56 2.68 -4.49
CA VAL A 73 -15.47 3.78 -5.46
C VAL A 73 -14.08 4.41 -5.43
N ARG A 74 -13.51 4.63 -4.22
CA ARG A 74 -12.12 5.10 -4.09
C ARG A 74 -11.15 4.09 -4.67
N LEU A 75 -11.31 2.80 -4.34
CA LEU A 75 -10.48 1.73 -4.89
C LEU A 75 -10.53 1.71 -6.41
N CYS A 76 -11.70 1.85 -7.03
CA CYS A 76 -11.84 1.93 -8.47
C CYS A 76 -11.03 3.08 -9.08
N GLY A 77 -11.14 4.30 -8.53
CA GLY A 77 -10.36 5.45 -8.97
C GLY A 77 -8.85 5.23 -8.84
N LEU A 78 -8.42 4.66 -7.73
CA LEU A 78 -7.00 4.35 -7.47
C LEU A 78 -6.46 3.24 -8.41
N VAL A 79 -7.26 2.24 -8.73
CA VAL A 79 -6.90 1.22 -9.73
C VAL A 79 -6.75 1.84 -11.11
N ILE A 80 -7.66 2.76 -11.51
CA ILE A 80 -7.55 3.49 -12.78
C ILE A 80 -6.22 4.25 -12.86
N ILE A 81 -5.83 4.98 -11.81
CA ILE A 81 -4.54 5.69 -11.76
C ILE A 81 -3.37 4.74 -11.99
N THR A 82 -3.37 3.57 -11.36
CA THR A 82 -2.29 2.60 -11.57
C THR A 82 -2.24 2.05 -13.01
N MET A 83 -3.41 1.89 -13.65
CA MET A 83 -3.49 1.47 -15.06
C MET A 83 -2.95 2.56 -15.98
N GLN A 84 -3.35 3.81 -15.75
CA GLN A 84 -2.82 4.97 -16.50
C GLN A 84 -1.32 5.12 -16.32
N TYR A 85 -0.81 5.00 -15.07
CA TYR A 85 0.61 5.08 -14.77
C TYR A 85 1.43 4.03 -15.54
N LYS A 86 0.97 2.78 -15.58
CA LYS A 86 1.63 1.70 -16.32
C LYS A 86 1.71 1.96 -17.85
N ARG A 87 0.79 2.75 -18.39
CA ARG A 87 0.71 3.09 -19.82
C ARG A 87 1.36 4.43 -20.15
N ALA A 88 1.62 5.25 -19.13
CA ALA A 88 2.18 6.57 -19.30
C ALA A 88 3.59 6.50 -19.92
N LYS A 89 3.77 7.15 -21.07
CA LYS A 89 5.04 7.31 -21.74
C LYS A 89 5.68 8.63 -21.33
N GLY A 90 6.95 8.58 -20.99
CA GLY A 90 7.74 9.77 -20.61
C GLY A 90 7.53 10.20 -19.15
N GLU A 91 8.54 10.92 -18.66
CA GLU A 91 8.64 11.33 -17.25
C GLU A 91 7.52 12.29 -16.84
N ALA A 92 7.20 13.27 -17.67
CA ALA A 92 6.17 14.28 -17.35
C ALA A 92 4.79 13.66 -17.11
N ALA A 93 4.38 12.68 -17.93
CA ALA A 93 3.12 11.97 -17.76
C ALA A 93 3.13 11.13 -16.48
N GLN A 94 4.20 10.40 -16.20
CA GLN A 94 4.34 9.61 -14.98
C GLN A 94 4.37 10.50 -13.74
N LYS A 95 5.07 11.64 -13.80
CA LYS A 95 5.11 12.63 -12.72
C LYS A 95 3.72 13.13 -12.36
N ARG A 96 2.94 13.56 -13.34
CA ARG A 96 1.58 14.06 -13.14
C ARG A 96 0.69 13.04 -12.41
N LEU A 97 0.79 11.78 -12.79
CA LEU A 97 0.01 10.70 -12.17
C LEU A 97 0.51 10.37 -10.75
N PHE A 98 1.82 10.38 -10.55
CA PHE A 98 2.42 10.18 -9.24
C PHE A 98 2.07 11.32 -8.27
N ASP A 99 2.17 12.58 -8.71
CA ASP A 99 1.81 13.76 -7.91
C ASP A 99 0.31 13.74 -7.54
N PHE A 100 -0.54 13.34 -8.48
CA PHE A 100 -1.96 13.13 -8.19
C PHE A 100 -2.15 12.08 -7.09
N TYR A 101 -1.51 10.92 -7.22
CA TYR A 101 -1.60 9.85 -6.22
C TYR A 101 -1.09 10.30 -4.85
N LEU A 102 0.07 10.97 -4.81
CA LEU A 102 0.64 11.51 -3.57
C LEU A 102 -0.30 12.54 -2.91
N LYS A 103 -0.99 13.37 -3.71
CA LYS A 103 -2.03 14.29 -3.24
C LYS A 103 -3.20 13.51 -2.59
N GLN A 104 -3.62 12.36 -3.16
CA GLN A 104 -4.68 11.55 -2.56
C GLN A 104 -4.26 10.96 -1.20
N ILE A 105 -3.01 10.49 -1.07
CA ILE A 105 -2.46 10.03 0.22
C ILE A 105 -2.51 11.18 1.25
N LYS A 106 -1.96 12.35 0.91
CA LYS A 106 -1.92 13.52 1.80
C LYS A 106 -3.30 14.02 2.24
N ARG A 107 -4.32 13.82 1.41
CA ARG A 107 -5.71 14.18 1.70
C ARG A 107 -6.49 13.12 2.47
N GLY A 108 -5.83 12.04 2.89
CA GLY A 108 -6.46 10.95 3.63
C GLY A 108 -7.47 10.14 2.81
N ARG A 109 -7.34 10.13 1.47
CA ARG A 109 -8.24 9.38 0.58
C ARG A 109 -7.74 7.97 0.28
N VAL A 110 -6.48 7.70 0.58
CA VAL A 110 -5.85 6.37 0.57
C VAL A 110 -5.72 5.94 2.04
N ASN A 111 -6.85 5.64 2.64
CA ASN A 111 -7.04 5.51 4.09
C ASN A 111 -7.38 4.09 4.55
N ASN A 112 -6.96 3.09 3.81
CA ASN A 112 -7.02 1.69 4.23
C ASN A 112 -5.87 0.89 3.62
N TRP A 113 -5.52 -0.25 4.24
CA TRP A 113 -4.36 -1.04 3.85
C TRP A 113 -4.46 -1.57 2.41
N ASP A 114 -5.64 -2.00 1.95
CA ASP A 114 -5.83 -2.52 0.60
C ASP A 114 -5.66 -1.42 -0.46
N LEU A 115 -6.11 -0.19 -0.18
CA LEU A 115 -5.91 0.96 -1.07
C LEU A 115 -4.42 1.26 -1.27
N VAL A 116 -3.62 1.17 -0.19
CA VAL A 116 -2.16 1.36 -0.24
C VAL A 116 -1.50 0.19 -0.96
N ASP A 117 -1.84 -1.05 -0.58
CA ASP A 117 -1.15 -2.26 -1.03
C ASP A 117 -1.34 -2.55 -2.53
N VAL A 118 -2.51 -2.18 -3.06
CA VAL A 118 -2.82 -2.34 -4.49
C VAL A 118 -2.12 -1.27 -5.34
N THR A 119 -1.82 -0.10 -4.78
CA THR A 119 -1.38 1.07 -5.56
C THR A 119 0.07 1.45 -5.33
N ALA A 120 0.52 1.60 -4.08
CA ALA A 120 1.85 2.09 -3.77
C ALA A 120 3.00 1.26 -4.38
N PRO A 121 2.96 -0.09 -4.42
CA PRO A 121 4.00 -0.87 -5.09
C PRO A 121 4.17 -0.54 -6.57
N ILE A 122 3.12 -0.09 -7.25
CA ILE A 122 3.14 0.29 -8.67
C ILE A 122 3.66 1.72 -8.82
N MET A 123 3.06 2.64 -8.07
CA MET A 123 3.38 4.07 -8.13
C MET A 123 4.82 4.37 -7.67
N GLY A 124 5.36 3.56 -6.76
CA GLY A 124 6.76 3.64 -6.33
C GLY A 124 7.79 3.50 -7.47
N GLY A 125 7.39 2.97 -8.62
CA GLY A 125 8.23 2.91 -9.82
C GLY A 125 8.73 4.28 -10.29
N TYR A 126 7.96 5.33 -10.06
CA TYR A 126 8.34 6.70 -10.35
C TYR A 126 9.56 7.19 -9.55
N LEU A 127 9.75 6.64 -8.36
CA LEU A 127 10.80 7.09 -7.43
C LEU A 127 12.20 6.52 -7.74
N ILE A 128 12.29 5.40 -8.49
CA ILE A 128 13.54 4.65 -8.68
C ILE A 128 14.65 5.52 -9.29
N PRO A 129 14.44 6.23 -10.43
CA PRO A 129 15.51 6.99 -11.09
C PRO A 129 15.79 8.35 -10.45
N ARG A 130 15.15 8.69 -9.31
CA ARG A 130 15.16 10.05 -8.79
C ARG A 130 16.06 10.20 -7.56
N SER A 131 16.88 11.25 -7.56
CA SER A 131 17.77 11.59 -6.44
C SER A 131 17.03 12.02 -5.17
N ASP A 132 15.89 12.70 -5.32
CA ASP A 132 15.05 13.22 -4.22
C ASP A 132 14.14 12.16 -3.57
N SER A 133 14.04 10.98 -4.18
CA SER A 133 13.16 9.89 -3.71
C SER A 133 13.42 9.49 -2.25
N LYS A 134 14.69 9.47 -1.83
CA LYS A 134 15.07 9.13 -0.46
C LYS A 134 14.49 10.10 0.56
N GLN A 135 14.47 11.41 0.23
CA GLN A 135 13.91 12.43 1.12
C GLN A 135 12.40 12.27 1.24
N LEU A 136 11.69 12.05 0.13
CA LEU A 136 10.26 11.80 0.13
C LEU A 136 9.90 10.57 0.95
N LEU A 137 10.58 9.44 0.73
CA LEU A 137 10.34 8.20 1.48
C LEU A 137 10.56 8.40 2.99
N LYS A 138 11.66 9.06 3.39
CA LYS A 138 11.94 9.38 4.79
C LYS A 138 10.88 10.32 5.38
N LYS A 139 10.43 11.33 4.62
CA LYS A 139 9.36 12.26 5.06
C LYS A 139 8.06 11.51 5.33
N LEU A 140 7.64 10.62 4.44
CA LEU A 140 6.45 9.80 4.62
C LEU A 140 6.59 8.83 5.80
N ALA A 141 7.76 8.21 5.98
CA ALA A 141 8.03 7.31 7.10
C ALA A 141 7.98 8.00 8.48
N ARG A 142 8.28 9.29 8.55
CA ARG A 142 8.18 10.10 9.79
C ARG A 142 6.81 10.72 10.04
N SER A 143 5.85 10.49 9.15
CA SER A 143 4.51 11.08 9.28
C SER A 143 3.76 10.51 10.49
N LYS A 144 2.96 11.35 11.16
CA LYS A 144 1.99 10.92 12.17
C LYS A 144 0.86 10.08 11.55
N ASP A 145 0.57 10.28 10.26
CA ASP A 145 -0.44 9.55 9.52
C ASP A 145 -0.01 8.12 9.21
N LEU A 146 -0.84 7.15 9.62
CA LEU A 146 -0.61 5.72 9.44
C LEU A 146 -0.39 5.34 7.96
N TRP A 147 -1.19 5.91 7.08
CA TRP A 147 -1.23 5.52 5.67
C TRP A 147 -0.06 6.10 4.89
N GLN A 148 0.45 7.26 5.30
CA GLN A 148 1.70 7.81 4.77
C GLN A 148 2.89 6.92 5.16
N ARG A 149 2.98 6.47 6.42
CA ARG A 149 4.04 5.56 6.86
C ARG A 149 3.97 4.22 6.13
N ARG A 150 2.74 3.65 5.98
CA ARG A 150 2.56 2.42 5.21
C ARG A 150 2.95 2.62 3.75
N SER A 151 2.55 3.73 3.12
CA SER A 151 2.92 4.05 1.74
C SER A 151 4.43 4.15 1.55
N ALA A 152 5.17 4.72 2.52
CA ALA A 152 6.63 4.77 2.47
C ALA A 152 7.25 3.37 2.32
N ILE A 153 6.75 2.38 3.08
CA ILE A 153 7.21 0.99 2.98
C ILE A 153 6.83 0.41 1.62
N LEU A 154 5.56 0.53 1.22
CA LEU A 154 5.04 -0.13 0.02
C LEU A 154 5.58 0.48 -1.29
N PHE A 155 5.96 1.76 -1.32
CA PHE A 155 6.70 2.34 -2.43
C PHE A 155 8.03 1.62 -2.69
N THR A 156 8.69 1.13 -1.62
CA THR A 156 9.98 0.43 -1.78
C THR A 156 9.87 -0.92 -2.47
N PHE A 157 8.68 -1.48 -2.62
CA PHE A 157 8.47 -2.72 -3.40
C PHE A 157 8.85 -2.56 -4.88
N ALA A 158 8.75 -1.35 -5.42
CA ALA A 158 9.26 -1.07 -6.76
C ALA A 158 10.79 -1.27 -6.84
N TYR A 159 11.51 -0.80 -5.84
CA TYR A 159 12.96 -1.00 -5.71
C TYR A 159 13.33 -2.47 -5.52
N ILE A 160 12.59 -3.21 -4.67
CA ILE A 160 12.81 -4.66 -4.49
C ILE A 160 12.70 -5.41 -5.82
N ARG A 161 11.71 -5.05 -6.67
CA ARG A 161 11.58 -5.64 -8.01
C ARG A 161 12.80 -5.39 -8.90
N LYS A 162 13.47 -4.25 -8.72
CA LYS A 162 14.73 -3.89 -9.42
C LYS A 162 15.99 -4.39 -8.71
N ARG A 163 15.84 -5.18 -7.64
CA ARG A 163 16.93 -5.66 -6.78
C ARG A 163 17.70 -4.55 -6.05
N GLU A 164 17.13 -3.36 -5.94
CA GLU A 164 17.67 -2.25 -5.15
C GLU A 164 17.12 -2.34 -3.72
N LEU A 165 17.77 -3.10 -2.86
CA LEU A 165 17.23 -3.47 -1.55
C LEU A 165 17.48 -2.42 -0.45
N LYS A 166 18.51 -1.57 -0.61
CA LYS A 166 18.93 -0.56 0.39
C LYS A 166 17.81 0.42 0.79
N PRO A 167 16.98 0.97 -0.14
CA PRO A 167 15.88 1.85 0.25
C PRO A 167 14.88 1.17 1.19
N THR A 168 14.53 -0.09 0.93
CA THR A 168 13.63 -0.87 1.80
C THR A 168 14.20 -1.03 3.19
N ILE A 169 15.45 -1.46 3.31
CA ILE A 169 16.15 -1.62 4.60
C ILE A 169 16.16 -0.31 5.37
N THR A 170 16.44 0.81 4.70
CA THR A 170 16.47 2.15 5.32
C THR A 170 15.10 2.52 5.90
N ILE A 171 14.03 2.35 5.12
CA ILE A 171 12.68 2.73 5.58
C ILE A 171 12.19 1.80 6.68
N VAL A 172 12.44 0.50 6.58
CA VAL A 172 12.07 -0.45 7.64
C VAL A 172 12.84 -0.17 8.92
N LYS A 173 14.14 0.15 8.87
CA LYS A 173 14.92 0.57 10.07
C LYS A 173 14.29 1.79 10.77
N MET A 174 13.79 2.75 10.02
CA MET A 174 13.13 3.94 10.60
C MET A 174 11.81 3.63 11.30
N LEU A 175 11.17 2.51 10.96
CA LEU A 175 9.84 2.11 11.46
C LEU A 175 9.90 0.88 12.38
N LEU A 176 11.10 0.49 12.85
CA LEU A 176 11.27 -0.69 13.71
C LEU A 176 10.45 -0.63 14.98
N ASP A 177 10.37 0.56 15.59
CA ASP A 177 9.69 0.80 16.87
C ASP A 177 8.22 1.19 16.71
N ASP A 178 7.70 1.20 15.47
CA ASP A 178 6.29 1.54 15.22
C ASP A 178 5.37 0.50 15.88
N LYS A 179 4.48 0.99 16.76
CA LYS A 179 3.58 0.13 17.55
C LYS A 179 2.36 -0.34 16.76
N HIS A 180 2.08 0.28 15.61
CA HIS A 180 0.89 -0.04 14.85
C HIS A 180 1.04 -1.36 14.10
N ASP A 181 0.11 -2.31 14.33
CA ASP A 181 0.13 -3.66 13.75
C ASP A 181 0.24 -3.65 12.21
N LEU A 182 -0.46 -2.73 11.54
CA LEU A 182 -0.39 -2.62 10.07
C LEU A 182 0.98 -2.14 9.56
N ILE A 183 1.74 -1.37 10.34
CA ILE A 183 3.11 -0.99 9.99
C ILE A 183 4.06 -2.16 10.24
N GLN A 184 3.90 -2.86 11.36
CA GLN A 184 4.69 -4.07 11.64
C GLN A 184 4.49 -5.13 10.57
N LYS A 185 3.25 -5.38 10.13
CA LYS A 185 2.93 -6.30 9.02
C LYS A 185 3.61 -5.88 7.72
N ALA A 186 3.51 -4.60 7.36
CA ALA A 186 4.14 -4.08 6.13
C ALA A 186 5.67 -4.18 6.18
N SER A 187 6.29 -3.83 7.30
CA SER A 187 7.74 -3.90 7.52
C SER A 187 8.23 -5.35 7.40
N GLY A 188 7.56 -6.28 8.07
CA GLY A 188 7.88 -7.69 8.00
C GLY A 188 7.68 -8.27 6.59
N TRP A 189 6.60 -7.88 5.90
CA TRP A 189 6.39 -8.27 4.51
C TRP A 189 7.50 -7.75 3.61
N ALA A 190 7.87 -6.47 3.73
CA ALA A 190 8.96 -5.89 2.94
C ALA A 190 10.29 -6.62 3.17
N LEU A 191 10.64 -6.95 4.42
CA LEU A 191 11.83 -7.75 4.76
C LEU A 191 11.76 -9.15 4.17
N ARG A 192 10.61 -9.81 4.20
CA ARG A 192 10.41 -11.11 3.55
C ARG A 192 10.66 -11.03 2.04
N GLU A 193 10.19 -10.00 1.36
CA GLU A 193 10.45 -9.79 -0.07
C GLU A 193 11.93 -9.48 -0.34
N VAL A 194 12.61 -8.74 0.55
CA VAL A 194 14.07 -8.58 0.53
C VAL A 194 14.77 -9.93 0.64
N GLY A 195 14.36 -10.77 1.60
CA GLY A 195 14.93 -12.10 1.81
C GLY A 195 14.80 -13.03 0.59
N LYS A 196 13.70 -12.93 -0.16
CA LYS A 196 13.54 -13.67 -1.44
C LYS A 196 14.54 -13.23 -2.51
N LYS A 197 15.09 -12.03 -2.43
CA LYS A 197 16.09 -11.50 -3.38
C LYS A 197 17.52 -11.66 -2.87
N ASN A 198 17.71 -11.55 -1.56
CA ASN A 198 19.00 -11.68 -0.89
C ASN A 198 18.78 -12.16 0.56
N ILE A 199 18.93 -13.47 0.76
CA ILE A 199 18.72 -14.11 2.06
C ILE A 199 19.76 -13.67 3.10
N SER A 200 21.01 -13.47 2.69
CA SER A 200 22.10 -13.04 3.57
C SER A 200 21.83 -11.63 4.11
N LEU A 201 21.30 -10.73 3.26
CA LEU A 201 20.90 -9.37 3.69
C LEU A 201 19.78 -9.42 4.73
N LEU A 202 18.78 -10.30 4.56
CA LEU A 202 17.73 -10.51 5.56
C LEU A 202 18.32 -11.02 6.87
N ARG A 203 19.16 -12.04 6.83
CA ARG A 203 19.79 -12.62 8.04
C ARG A 203 20.64 -11.62 8.81
N ASN A 204 21.44 -10.84 8.09
CA ASN A 204 22.24 -9.75 8.70
C ASN A 204 21.33 -8.69 9.35
N PHE A 205 20.26 -8.31 8.65
CA PHE A 205 19.28 -7.37 9.23
C PHE A 205 18.66 -7.92 10.52
N LEU A 206 18.26 -9.19 10.52
CA LEU A 206 17.65 -9.84 11.69
C LEU A 206 18.64 -9.97 12.85
N LYS A 207 19.90 -10.32 12.57
CA LYS A 207 20.97 -10.40 13.60
C LYS A 207 21.15 -9.09 14.34
N GLU A 208 21.12 -7.98 13.62
CA GLU A 208 21.30 -6.62 14.21
C GLU A 208 20.05 -6.06 14.89
N ASN A 209 18.86 -6.43 14.38
CA ASN A 209 17.65 -5.66 14.68
C ASN A 209 16.50 -6.49 15.30
N SER A 210 16.56 -7.84 15.30
CA SER A 210 15.45 -8.66 15.80
C SER A 210 15.04 -8.35 17.24
N PRO A 211 15.93 -8.00 18.18
CA PRO A 211 15.51 -7.64 19.55
C PRO A 211 14.61 -6.40 19.62
N LYS A 212 14.77 -5.46 18.67
CA LYS A 212 13.99 -4.21 18.59
C LYS A 212 12.72 -4.33 17.75
N MET A 213 12.60 -5.38 16.93
CA MET A 213 11.43 -5.57 16.06
C MET A 213 10.18 -5.90 16.87
N GLY A 214 9.02 -5.37 16.45
CA GLY A 214 7.73 -5.88 16.92
C GLY A 214 7.54 -7.37 16.57
N ARG A 215 6.89 -8.15 17.44
CA ARG A 215 6.71 -9.60 17.23
C ARG A 215 6.01 -9.92 15.91
N THR A 216 5.02 -9.12 15.54
CA THR A 216 4.33 -9.24 14.24
C THR A 216 5.30 -9.05 13.08
N SER A 217 6.13 -8.00 13.12
CA SER A 217 7.10 -7.72 12.07
C SER A 217 8.11 -8.86 11.90
N LEU A 218 8.64 -9.40 13.01
CA LEU A 218 9.55 -10.53 12.98
C LEU A 218 8.91 -11.77 12.34
N ARG A 219 7.68 -12.15 12.78
CA ARG A 219 6.96 -13.30 12.21
C ARG A 219 6.76 -13.19 10.70
N TYR A 220 6.37 -12.03 10.21
CA TYR A 220 6.21 -11.77 8.78
C TYR A 220 7.54 -11.84 8.01
N ALA A 221 8.61 -11.29 8.58
CA ALA A 221 9.93 -11.25 7.95
C ALA A 221 10.51 -12.68 7.73
N ILE A 222 10.33 -13.56 8.72
CA ILE A 222 10.92 -14.91 8.71
C ILE A 222 10.01 -15.98 8.10
N GLU A 223 8.79 -15.64 7.66
CA GLU A 223 7.76 -16.60 7.21
C GLU A 223 8.28 -17.63 6.17
N LYS A 224 9.20 -17.22 5.31
CA LYS A 224 9.76 -18.06 4.24
C LYS A 224 11.09 -18.74 4.60
N LEU A 225 11.58 -18.56 5.83
CA LEU A 225 12.75 -19.28 6.34
C LEU A 225 12.40 -20.72 6.73
N PRO A 226 13.39 -21.64 6.76
CA PRO A 226 13.21 -22.99 7.26
C PRO A 226 12.64 -23.01 8.69
N LYS A 227 11.84 -24.02 9.03
CA LYS A 227 11.14 -24.11 10.33
C LYS A 227 12.10 -23.99 11.52
N ALA A 228 13.23 -24.68 11.49
CA ALA A 228 14.26 -24.61 12.54
C ALA A 228 14.83 -23.19 12.70
N GLU A 229 15.14 -22.52 11.57
CA GLU A 229 15.66 -21.15 11.60
C GLU A 229 14.61 -20.15 12.12
N ARG A 230 13.33 -20.32 11.74
CA ARG A 230 12.24 -19.49 12.29
C ARG A 230 12.11 -19.62 13.79
N LYS A 231 12.19 -20.85 14.33
CA LYS A 231 12.18 -21.11 15.77
C LYS A 231 13.32 -20.35 16.45
N LYS A 232 14.56 -20.50 15.96
CA LYS A 232 15.73 -19.79 16.49
C LYS A 232 15.50 -18.27 16.60
N TRP A 233 14.96 -17.63 15.55
CA TRP A 233 14.70 -16.16 15.59
C TRP A 233 13.59 -15.79 16.57
N LEU A 234 12.58 -16.65 16.76
CA LEU A 234 11.49 -16.41 17.71
C LEU A 234 11.91 -16.62 19.15
N ASP A 235 12.87 -17.48 19.41
CA ASP A 235 13.38 -17.80 20.76
C ASP A 235 14.40 -16.74 21.25
N LEU A 236 15.04 -16.00 20.34
CA LEU A 236 15.92 -14.87 20.68
C LEU A 236 15.18 -13.62 21.20
N LYS A 237 13.87 -13.65 21.26
CA LYS A 237 12.97 -12.59 21.68
C LYS A 237 11.93 -13.18 22.64
#